data_c9c38335b57e692b68b9e0ac4bb7c932
#
_entry.id   c9c38335b57e692b68b9e0ac4bb7c932
#
_cell.length_a   1.000
_cell.length_b   1.000
_cell.length_c   1.000
_cell.angle_alpha   90.00
_cell.angle_beta   90.00
_cell.angle_gamma   90.00
#
_symmetry.space_group_name_H-M   'P 1'
#
loop_
_entity.id
_entity.type
_entity.pdbx_description
1 polymer ?
#
loop_
_entity_poly.entity_id
_entity_poly.type
_entity_poly.pdbx_seq_one_letter_code
_entity_poly.pdbx_strand_id
1 'polypeptide(L)'
;MEKHAFDPACCLGERLQTLSRAELTALAETICRILTERGAYHGGIRPDNISRAGDGTVGLGAPARTDTKDWTTEELEFMAPEVFWSGSLDASADVYSLGLLLYAGVMGGRLPFYPDDRAPQPEDMAAALRRRMNGEALPLARKAGREDHRARHAVPAGRPLRHPGGAVRRARAV
;
A
#
# COMPACT_ATOMS: atom_id res chain seq x y z
N MET A 1 -25.02 10.03 -10.17
CA MET A 1 -23.90 9.21 -9.65
C MET A 1 -22.68 10.12 -9.55
N GLU A 2 -22.08 10.21 -8.39
CA GLU A 2 -20.86 10.99 -8.20
C GLU A 2 -19.73 10.42 -9.07
N LYS A 3 -19.10 11.23 -9.91
CA LYS A 3 -18.09 10.84 -10.90
C LYS A 3 -16.84 10.17 -10.29
N HIS A 4 -16.63 10.39 -8.99
CA HIS A 4 -15.48 9.91 -8.23
C HIS A 4 -15.88 9.11 -6.98
N ALA A 5 -17.01 8.42 -7.03
CA ALA A 5 -17.43 7.54 -5.95
C ALA A 5 -16.48 6.34 -5.82
N PHE A 6 -16.20 5.94 -4.59
CA PHE A 6 -15.40 4.75 -4.30
C PHE A 6 -16.15 3.47 -4.72
N ASP A 7 -15.44 2.59 -5.42
CA ASP A 7 -15.92 1.26 -5.78
C ASP A 7 -15.05 0.20 -5.08
N PRO A 8 -15.60 -0.52 -4.08
CA PRO A 8 -14.85 -1.55 -3.38
C PRO A 8 -14.29 -2.66 -4.27
N ALA A 9 -14.99 -2.97 -5.38
CA ALA A 9 -14.55 -4.01 -6.33
C ALA A 9 -13.25 -3.61 -7.06
N CYS A 10 -12.96 -2.32 -7.11
CA CYS A 10 -11.77 -1.75 -7.75
C CYS A 10 -10.79 -1.14 -6.73
N CYS A 11 -10.89 -1.52 -5.45
CA CYS A 11 -10.01 -1.02 -4.40
C CYS A 11 -8.54 -1.16 -4.77
N LEU A 12 -7.76 -0.11 -4.52
CA LEU A 12 -6.34 -0.08 -4.86
C LEU A 12 -5.55 -1.07 -4.02
N GLY A 13 -5.72 -1.06 -2.68
CA GLY A 13 -5.14 -2.04 -1.75
C GLY A 13 -3.73 -2.49 -2.16
N GLU A 14 -3.51 -3.79 -2.21
CA GLU A 14 -2.24 -4.40 -2.62
C GLU A 14 -1.86 -4.12 -4.09
N ARG A 15 -2.82 -3.73 -4.94
CA ARG A 15 -2.54 -3.39 -6.35
C ARG A 15 -1.66 -2.16 -6.50
N LEU A 16 -1.56 -1.32 -5.47
CA LEU A 16 -0.67 -0.15 -5.48
C LEU A 16 0.76 -0.51 -5.89
N GLN A 17 1.30 -1.60 -5.37
CA GLN A 17 2.66 -2.06 -5.66
C GLN A 17 2.88 -2.53 -7.11
N THR A 18 1.80 -2.78 -7.86
CA THR A 18 1.87 -3.24 -9.25
C THR A 18 1.84 -2.10 -10.26
N LEU A 19 1.50 -0.88 -9.82
CA LEU A 19 1.39 0.28 -10.69
C LEU A 19 2.76 0.71 -11.21
N SER A 20 2.80 1.10 -12.48
CA SER A 20 3.95 1.75 -13.09
C SER A 20 4.12 3.17 -12.55
N ARG A 21 5.30 3.77 -12.75
CA ARG A 21 5.51 5.18 -12.38
C ARG A 21 4.53 6.12 -13.09
N ALA A 22 4.25 5.87 -14.36
CA ALA A 22 3.29 6.66 -15.12
C ALA A 22 1.88 6.55 -14.52
N GLU A 23 1.47 5.34 -14.13
CA GLU A 23 0.17 5.13 -13.47
C GLU A 23 0.11 5.77 -12.08
N LEU A 24 1.20 5.71 -11.30
CA LEU A 24 1.28 6.41 -10.01
C LEU A 24 1.18 7.93 -10.18
N THR A 25 1.85 8.48 -11.20
CA THR A 25 1.75 9.92 -11.51
C THR A 25 0.33 10.29 -11.90
N ALA A 26 -0.28 9.56 -12.82
CA ALA A 26 -1.67 9.81 -13.24
C ALA A 26 -2.67 9.65 -12.09
N LEU A 27 -2.44 8.70 -11.18
CA LEU A 27 -3.22 8.52 -9.96
C LEU A 27 -3.12 9.75 -9.07
N ALA A 28 -1.90 10.23 -8.80
CA ALA A 28 -1.67 11.41 -7.98
C ALA A 28 -2.32 12.67 -8.56
N GLU A 29 -2.15 12.91 -9.85
CA GLU A 29 -2.78 14.04 -10.56
C GLU A 29 -4.31 13.99 -10.45
N THR A 30 -4.88 12.79 -10.59
CA THR A 30 -6.33 12.60 -10.48
C THR A 30 -6.81 12.86 -9.05
N ILE A 31 -6.11 12.36 -8.02
CA ILE A 31 -6.45 12.61 -6.62
C ILE A 31 -6.37 14.11 -6.31
N CYS A 32 -5.29 14.79 -6.73
CA CYS A 32 -5.15 16.24 -6.54
C CYS A 32 -6.31 17.01 -7.18
N ARG A 33 -6.72 16.62 -8.39
CA ARG A 33 -7.85 17.23 -9.08
C ARG A 33 -9.17 17.01 -8.31
N ILE A 34 -9.43 15.79 -7.84
CA ILE A 34 -10.63 15.48 -7.04
C ILE A 34 -10.67 16.32 -5.76
N LEU A 35 -9.56 16.44 -5.05
CA LEU A 35 -9.45 17.26 -3.83
C LEU A 35 -9.69 18.75 -4.13
N THR A 36 -9.13 19.24 -5.22
CA THR A 36 -9.32 20.63 -5.67
C THR A 36 -10.78 20.92 -6.05
N GLU A 37 -11.41 20.00 -6.80
CA GLU A 37 -12.82 20.11 -7.18
C GLU A 37 -13.77 20.08 -5.98
N ARG A 38 -13.42 19.33 -4.94
CA ARG A 38 -14.19 19.28 -3.68
C ARG A 38 -14.05 20.55 -2.84
N GLY A 39 -12.95 21.28 -2.99
CA GLY A 39 -12.66 22.48 -2.20
C GLY A 39 -12.49 22.24 -0.70
N ALA A 40 -12.22 20.99 -0.30
CA ALA A 40 -12.08 20.58 1.09
C ALA A 40 -11.05 19.46 1.19
N TYR A 41 -10.38 19.37 2.34
CA TYR A 41 -9.51 18.23 2.65
C TYR A 41 -10.32 16.95 2.80
N HIS A 42 -9.64 15.80 2.64
CA HIS A 42 -10.22 14.47 2.74
C HIS A 42 -9.77 13.73 4.01
N GLY A 43 -8.48 13.83 4.34
CA GLY A 43 -7.86 13.21 5.52
C GLY A 43 -7.73 11.68 5.46
N GLY A 44 -8.25 11.04 4.42
CA GLY A 44 -8.28 9.58 4.29
C GLY A 44 -7.63 9.08 2.99
N ILE A 45 -6.52 9.68 2.58
CA ILE A 45 -5.77 9.26 1.38
C ILE A 45 -4.88 8.06 1.74
N ARG A 46 -5.36 6.86 1.42
CA ARG A 46 -4.67 5.58 1.66
C ARG A 46 -5.15 4.51 0.68
N PRO A 47 -4.37 3.44 0.44
CA PRO A 47 -4.66 2.46 -0.62
C PRO A 47 -6.03 1.77 -0.51
N ASP A 48 -6.47 1.46 0.69
CA ASP A 48 -7.74 0.80 0.97
C ASP A 48 -8.96 1.71 0.84
N ASN A 49 -8.74 3.03 0.78
CA ASN A 49 -9.77 4.05 0.62
C ASN A 49 -9.77 4.73 -0.76
N ILE A 50 -9.03 4.15 -1.70
CA ILE A 50 -8.95 4.60 -3.09
C ILE A 50 -9.36 3.44 -4.00
N SER A 51 -10.25 3.69 -4.95
CA SER A 51 -10.56 2.75 -6.02
C SER A 51 -9.98 3.22 -7.35
N ARG A 52 -9.54 2.29 -8.18
CA ARG A 52 -9.08 2.54 -9.55
C ARG A 52 -9.62 1.46 -10.47
N ALA A 53 -10.57 1.84 -11.31
CA ALA A 53 -11.14 0.97 -12.33
C ALA A 53 -10.14 0.71 -13.48
N GLY A 54 -10.46 -0.28 -14.31
CA GLY A 54 -9.63 -0.66 -15.45
C GLY A 54 -9.49 0.42 -16.53
N ASP A 55 -10.48 1.30 -16.65
CA ASP A 55 -10.48 2.48 -17.53
C ASP A 55 -9.71 3.67 -16.96
N GLY A 56 -9.13 3.54 -15.75
CA GLY A 56 -8.40 4.59 -15.06
C GLY A 56 -9.24 5.50 -14.19
N THR A 57 -10.56 5.29 -14.11
CA THR A 57 -11.42 6.07 -13.20
C THR A 57 -10.99 5.86 -11.76
N VAL A 58 -10.81 6.96 -11.02
CA VAL A 58 -10.42 6.98 -9.62
C VAL A 58 -11.56 7.47 -8.75
N GLY A 59 -11.85 6.72 -7.69
CA GLY A 59 -12.81 7.09 -6.66
C GLY A 59 -12.14 7.19 -5.29
N LEU A 60 -12.63 8.11 -4.45
CA LEU A 60 -12.23 8.24 -3.05
C LEU A 60 -13.37 7.75 -2.16
N GLY A 61 -13.03 6.98 -1.14
CA GLY A 61 -13.96 6.51 -0.13
C GLY A 61 -14.38 7.61 0.86
N ALA A 62 -14.72 7.21 2.07
CA ALA A 62 -15.11 8.17 3.10
C ALA A 62 -13.92 9.04 3.55
N PRO A 63 -14.12 10.34 3.80
CA PRO A 63 -13.11 11.16 4.43
C PRO A 63 -12.80 10.67 5.85
N ALA A 64 -11.63 11.06 6.37
CA ALA A 64 -11.26 10.71 7.74
C ALA A 64 -12.29 11.25 8.75
N ARG A 65 -12.52 10.44 9.77
CA ARG A 65 -13.35 10.85 10.90
C ARG A 65 -12.56 11.81 11.80
N THR A 66 -13.24 12.79 12.35
CA THR A 66 -12.63 13.75 13.29
C THR A 66 -12.42 13.17 14.70
N ASP A 67 -13.07 12.05 15.02
CA ASP A 67 -12.86 11.36 16.29
C ASP A 67 -11.69 10.39 16.17
N THR A 68 -10.60 10.73 16.85
CA THR A 68 -9.32 9.99 16.79
C THR A 68 -9.30 8.71 17.60
N LYS A 69 -10.33 8.43 18.40
CA LYS A 69 -10.36 7.28 19.32
C LYS A 69 -10.51 5.94 18.61
N ASP A 70 -11.08 5.95 17.40
CA ASP A 70 -11.43 4.77 16.64
C ASP A 70 -10.64 4.64 15.33
N TRP A 71 -9.46 5.26 15.23
CA TRP A 71 -8.64 5.15 14.03
C TRP A 71 -8.06 3.74 13.89
N THR A 72 -8.17 3.20 12.68
CA THR A 72 -7.57 1.91 12.35
C THR A 72 -6.06 2.04 12.17
N THR A 73 -5.38 0.92 12.17
CA THR A 73 -3.94 0.84 11.91
C THR A 73 -3.59 1.48 10.57
N GLU A 74 -4.35 1.17 9.54
CA GLU A 74 -4.16 1.67 8.18
C GLU A 74 -4.35 3.19 8.10
N GLU A 75 -5.28 3.74 8.87
CA GLU A 75 -5.48 5.19 8.98
C GLU A 75 -4.26 5.86 9.60
N LEU A 76 -3.73 5.29 10.68
CA LEU A 76 -2.54 5.82 11.37
C LEU A 76 -1.27 5.74 10.50
N GLU A 77 -1.13 4.69 9.70
CA GLU A 77 0.04 4.48 8.85
C GLU A 77 0.23 5.57 7.79
N PHE A 78 -0.87 6.09 7.23
CA PHE A 78 -0.84 7.12 6.19
C PHE A 78 -1.05 8.53 6.72
N MET A 79 -1.29 8.68 8.01
CA MET A 79 -1.58 9.98 8.63
C MET A 79 -0.36 10.89 8.71
N ALA A 80 -0.60 12.18 8.51
CA ALA A 80 0.40 13.21 8.65
C ALA A 80 0.78 13.41 10.14
N PRO A 81 2.08 13.66 10.44
CA PRO A 81 2.55 13.79 11.83
C PRO A 81 1.85 14.88 12.63
N GLU A 82 1.54 16.00 12.01
CA GLU A 82 0.87 17.14 12.65
C GLU A 82 -0.53 16.80 13.17
N VAL A 83 -1.21 15.84 12.54
CA VAL A 83 -2.55 15.42 12.98
C VAL A 83 -2.52 14.76 14.34
N PHE A 84 -1.43 14.05 14.69
CA PHE A 84 -1.24 13.45 16.01
C PHE A 84 -1.08 14.51 17.12
N TRP A 85 -0.51 15.67 16.76
CA TRP A 85 -0.25 16.73 17.73
C TRP A 85 -1.42 17.69 17.92
N SER A 86 -2.03 18.07 16.79
CA SER A 86 -3.06 19.11 16.76
C SER A 86 -4.48 18.55 16.75
N GLY A 87 -4.65 17.30 16.32
CA GLY A 87 -5.96 16.73 15.99
C GLY A 87 -6.64 17.40 14.79
N SER A 88 -5.93 18.32 14.11
CA SER A 88 -6.47 19.11 13.00
C SER A 88 -6.10 18.49 11.68
N LEU A 89 -7.10 18.24 10.85
CA LEU A 89 -6.94 17.80 9.47
C LEU A 89 -7.09 19.02 8.55
N ASP A 90 -6.14 19.16 7.62
CA ASP A 90 -6.18 20.18 6.58
C ASP A 90 -5.62 19.62 5.25
N ALA A 91 -5.51 20.49 4.24
CA ALA A 91 -5.00 20.08 2.93
C ALA A 91 -3.53 19.61 2.96
N SER A 92 -2.72 20.06 3.92
CA SER A 92 -1.32 19.61 4.05
C SER A 92 -1.24 18.15 4.47
N ALA A 93 -2.17 17.71 5.31
CA ALA A 93 -2.28 16.31 5.70
C ALA A 93 -2.58 15.39 4.50
N ASP A 94 -3.44 15.83 3.57
CA ASP A 94 -3.70 15.08 2.34
C ASP A 94 -2.46 15.01 1.42
N VAL A 95 -1.71 16.11 1.31
CA VAL A 95 -0.45 16.13 0.54
C VAL A 95 0.57 15.16 1.15
N TYR A 96 0.67 15.13 2.47
CA TYR A 96 1.55 14.20 3.17
C TYR A 96 1.14 12.74 2.91
N SER A 97 -0.13 12.42 3.09
CA SER A 97 -0.68 11.08 2.88
C SER A 97 -0.51 10.61 1.43
N LEU A 98 -0.73 11.53 0.46
CA LEU A 98 -0.47 11.26 -0.96
C LEU A 98 1.02 10.98 -1.21
N GLY A 99 1.92 11.72 -0.56
CA GLY A 99 3.36 11.47 -0.61
C GLY A 99 3.73 10.07 -0.12
N LEU A 100 3.14 9.61 0.98
CA LEU A 100 3.33 8.25 1.49
C LEU A 100 2.75 7.19 0.54
N LEU A 101 1.59 7.45 -0.06
CA LEU A 101 0.99 6.57 -1.06
C LEU A 101 1.93 6.36 -2.25
N LEU A 102 2.48 7.45 -2.79
CA LEU A 102 3.43 7.40 -3.90
C LEU A 102 4.73 6.70 -3.50
N TYR A 103 5.24 6.98 -2.29
CA TYR A 103 6.41 6.29 -1.75
C TYR A 103 6.16 4.78 -1.69
N ALA A 104 5.05 4.35 -1.09
CA ALA A 104 4.68 2.94 -1.00
C ALA A 104 4.55 2.30 -2.40
N GLY A 105 3.92 2.98 -3.34
CA GLY A 105 3.81 2.50 -4.73
C GLY A 105 5.17 2.26 -5.40
N VAL A 106 6.14 3.14 -5.16
CA VAL A 106 7.52 2.99 -5.69
C VAL A 106 8.30 1.91 -4.94
N MET A 107 8.05 1.75 -3.64
CA MET A 107 8.76 0.82 -2.75
C MET A 107 8.12 -0.57 -2.66
N GLY A 108 7.19 -0.90 -3.58
CA GLY A 108 6.54 -2.21 -3.59
C GLY A 108 5.60 -2.47 -2.42
N GLY A 109 4.86 -1.46 -2.03
CA GLY A 109 3.87 -1.51 -0.94
C GLY A 109 4.41 -1.12 0.43
N ARG A 110 5.71 -0.86 0.57
CA ARG A 110 6.33 -0.57 1.88
C ARG A 110 6.34 0.92 2.21
N LEU A 111 6.00 1.22 3.45
CA LEU A 111 6.11 2.55 4.01
C LEU A 111 7.55 2.88 4.48
N PRO A 112 7.89 4.17 4.64
CA PRO A 112 9.20 4.58 5.13
C PRO A 112 9.52 3.98 6.50
N PHE A 113 10.77 3.56 6.67
CA PHE A 113 11.33 2.98 7.91
C PHE A 113 10.82 1.57 8.27
N TYR A 114 10.04 0.93 7.42
CA TYR A 114 9.70 -0.47 7.58
C TYR A 114 10.88 -1.38 7.21
N PRO A 115 10.99 -2.57 7.83
CA PRO A 115 12.05 -3.52 7.50
C PRO A 115 11.99 -3.97 6.04
N ASP A 116 13.16 -4.21 5.46
CA ASP A 116 13.28 -4.63 4.05
C ASP A 116 13.28 -6.15 3.89
N ASP A 117 13.58 -6.88 4.93
CA ASP A 117 13.88 -8.31 4.94
C ASP A 117 12.74 -9.21 5.45
N ARG A 118 11.71 -8.61 6.03
CA ARG A 118 10.55 -9.31 6.58
C ARG A 118 9.27 -8.47 6.52
N ALA A 119 8.14 -9.10 6.80
CA ALA A 119 6.88 -8.40 7.00
C ALA A 119 6.94 -7.51 8.26
N PRO A 120 6.37 -6.28 8.19
CA PRO A 120 6.30 -5.38 9.34
C PRO A 120 5.52 -6.01 10.49
N GLN A 121 5.97 -5.74 11.71
CA GLN A 121 5.26 -6.08 12.94
C GLN A 121 4.69 -4.80 13.57
N PRO A 122 3.75 -4.87 14.51
CA PRO A 122 3.19 -3.69 15.18
C PRO A 122 4.24 -2.74 15.78
N GLU A 123 5.34 -3.30 16.29
CA GLU A 123 6.46 -2.53 16.86
C GLU A 123 7.22 -1.73 15.79
N ASP A 124 7.38 -2.30 14.58
CA ASP A 124 8.01 -1.62 13.44
C ASP A 124 7.17 -0.44 13.00
N MET A 125 5.85 -0.61 12.94
CA MET A 125 4.91 0.45 12.62
C MET A 125 5.01 1.61 13.63
N ALA A 126 4.97 1.29 14.93
CA ALA A 126 5.11 2.29 15.99
C ALA A 126 6.48 3.00 15.93
N ALA A 127 7.55 2.27 15.60
CA ALA A 127 8.88 2.86 15.42
C ALA A 127 8.94 3.76 14.19
N ALA A 128 8.41 3.32 13.06
CA ALA A 128 8.35 4.10 11.82
C ALA A 128 7.53 5.39 12.00
N LEU A 129 6.39 5.28 12.68
CA LEU A 129 5.55 6.44 12.99
C LEU A 129 6.32 7.45 13.85
N ARG A 130 6.98 7.01 14.95
CA ARG A 130 7.80 7.89 15.80
C ARG A 130 8.89 8.60 15.00
N ARG A 131 9.59 7.92 14.10
CA ARG A 131 10.63 8.50 13.24
C ARG A 131 10.06 9.58 12.32
N ARG A 132 8.89 9.35 11.74
CA ARG A 132 8.19 10.36 10.93
C ARG A 132 7.76 11.56 11.77
N MET A 133 7.23 11.31 12.96
CA MET A 133 6.84 12.38 13.90
C MET A 133 8.04 13.21 14.36
N ASN A 134 9.22 12.63 14.45
CA ASN A 134 10.47 13.34 14.78
C ASN A 134 11.06 14.10 13.58
N GLY A 135 10.40 14.07 12.41
CA GLY A 135 10.88 14.75 11.22
C GLY A 135 12.13 14.14 10.61
N GLU A 136 12.40 12.84 10.86
CA GLU A 136 13.51 12.16 10.22
C GLU A 136 13.33 12.15 8.70
N ALA A 137 14.43 12.45 7.97
CA ALA A 137 14.40 12.41 6.50
C ALA A 137 13.96 11.04 6.01
N LEU A 138 12.97 11.02 5.11
CA LEU A 138 12.50 9.77 4.53
C LEU A 138 13.64 9.06 3.78
N PRO A 139 13.79 7.73 3.93
CA PRO A 139 14.76 6.98 3.15
C PRO A 139 14.52 7.23 1.67
N LEU A 140 15.56 7.59 0.93
CA LEU A 140 15.45 7.73 -0.52
C LEU A 140 15.02 6.37 -1.09
N ALA A 141 14.00 6.39 -1.94
CA ALA A 141 13.62 5.24 -2.73
C ALA A 141 14.84 4.85 -3.59
N ARG A 142 15.68 3.95 -3.08
CA ARG A 142 16.68 3.30 -3.93
C ARG A 142 15.92 2.74 -5.10
N LYS A 143 16.47 2.84 -6.32
CA LYS A 143 15.95 2.10 -7.47
C LYS A 143 15.95 0.60 -7.12
N ALA A 144 14.93 0.15 -6.41
CA ALA A 144 14.59 -1.25 -6.39
C ALA A 144 14.25 -1.57 -7.83
N GLY A 145 15.17 -2.24 -8.51
CA GLY A 145 14.88 -2.79 -9.82
C GLY A 145 13.62 -3.63 -9.67
N ARG A 146 12.61 -3.39 -10.48
CA ARG A 146 11.37 -4.20 -10.49
C ARG A 146 11.63 -5.70 -10.61
N GLU A 147 12.83 -6.09 -11.02
CA GLU A 147 13.28 -7.48 -11.13
C GLU A 147 13.45 -8.17 -9.79
N ASP A 148 13.93 -7.48 -8.75
CA ASP A 148 14.21 -8.07 -7.44
C ASP A 148 12.93 -8.43 -6.65
N HIS A 149 11.84 -7.72 -6.86
CA HIS A 149 10.61 -7.96 -6.10
C HIS A 149 9.82 -9.17 -6.64
N ARG A 150 9.82 -9.40 -7.96
CA ARG A 150 9.23 -10.61 -8.57
C ARG A 150 10.01 -11.87 -8.22
N ALA A 151 11.33 -11.76 -8.07
CA ALA A 151 12.18 -12.89 -7.71
C ALA A 151 11.97 -13.35 -6.26
N ARG A 152 11.64 -12.45 -5.34
CA ARG A 152 11.45 -12.78 -3.91
C ARG A 152 10.08 -13.39 -3.57
N HIS A 153 9.09 -13.21 -4.43
CA HIS A 153 7.74 -13.76 -4.27
C HIS A 153 7.40 -14.84 -5.31
N ALA A 154 8.36 -15.26 -6.13
CA ALA A 154 8.21 -16.44 -6.96
C ALA A 154 8.18 -17.66 -6.01
N VAL A 155 7.00 -18.16 -5.72
CA VAL A 155 6.82 -19.49 -5.14
C VAL A 155 7.58 -20.46 -6.07
N PRO A 156 8.58 -21.20 -5.58
CA PRO A 156 9.30 -22.13 -6.43
C PRO A 156 8.28 -23.14 -7.00
N ALA A 157 8.18 -23.19 -8.31
CA ALA A 157 7.36 -24.17 -9.01
C ALA A 157 7.71 -25.56 -8.45
N GLY A 158 6.69 -26.22 -7.92
CA GLY A 158 6.83 -27.44 -7.14
C GLY A 158 7.76 -28.44 -7.80
N ARG A 159 8.78 -28.82 -7.09
CA ARG A 159 9.62 -29.97 -7.39
C ARG A 159 8.68 -31.18 -7.47
N PRO A 160 8.63 -31.95 -8.57
CA PRO A 160 7.77 -33.12 -8.64
C PRO A 160 8.18 -34.09 -7.51
N LEU A 161 7.21 -34.46 -6.68
CA LEU A 161 7.38 -35.46 -5.65
C LEU A 161 7.80 -36.76 -6.32
N ARG A 162 9.07 -37.16 -6.13
CA ARG A 162 9.53 -38.49 -6.47
C ARG A 162 8.84 -39.46 -5.50
N HIS A 163 7.89 -40.23 -6.00
CA HIS A 163 7.38 -41.39 -5.26
C HIS A 163 8.52 -42.37 -5.06
N PRO A 164 8.77 -42.89 -3.83
CA PRO A 164 9.69 -43.97 -3.62
C PRO A 164 9.14 -45.23 -4.29
N GLY A 165 9.92 -45.79 -5.16
CA GLY A 165 9.57 -46.92 -6.00
C GLY A 165 9.02 -48.10 -5.24
N GLY A 166 7.86 -48.57 -5.66
CA GLY A 166 7.33 -49.88 -5.33
C GLY A 166 8.18 -50.98 -5.99
N ALA A 167 8.86 -51.76 -5.16
CA ALA A 167 9.52 -52.96 -5.61
C ALA A 167 8.49 -54.00 -6.04
N VAL A 168 8.44 -54.26 -7.35
CA VAL A 168 7.66 -55.37 -7.91
C VAL A 168 8.39 -56.68 -7.60
N ARG A 169 7.88 -57.43 -6.63
CA ARG A 169 8.26 -58.84 -6.43
C ARG A 169 7.75 -59.68 -7.59
N ARG A 170 8.65 -60.23 -8.37
CA ARG A 170 8.35 -61.29 -9.31
C ARG A 170 8.08 -62.59 -8.52
N ALA A 171 6.84 -63.05 -8.58
CA ALA A 171 6.51 -64.43 -8.17
C ALA A 171 7.00 -65.38 -9.27
N ARG A 172 7.85 -66.37 -8.87
CA ARG A 172 8.16 -67.55 -9.71
C ARG A 172 7.02 -68.54 -9.54
N ALA A 173 6.43 -68.94 -10.65
CA ALA A 173 5.59 -70.14 -10.73
C ALA A 173 6.46 -71.37 -10.83
N VAL A 174 6.07 -72.39 -10.09
CA VAL A 174 6.42 -73.80 -10.28
C VAL A 174 5.21 -74.50 -10.91
#